data_cee301d6f1c980adc0c16c97a862eefe
#
_entry.id   cee301d6f1c980adc0c16c97a862eefe
#
_cell.length_a   1.000
_cell.length_b   1.000
_cell.length_c   1.000
_cell.angle_alpha   90.00
_cell.angle_beta   90.00
_cell.angle_gamma   90.00
#
_symmetry.space_group_name_H-M   'P 1'
#
loop_
_entity.id
_entity.type
_entity.pdbx_description
1 polymer ?
#
loop_
_entity_poly.entity_id
_entity_poly.type
_entity_poly.pdbx_seq_one_letter_code
_entity_poly.pdbx_strand_id
1 'polypeptide(L)'
;PTIDKDIFVVDRKDLDYQTMKEYDRFEKGAANGNSSTRVLQRQLENKNQHGGYEDYKIIVTTIQKLDVFIKKNKKHDIYNKHVVLIFDECHRSQFGDMHRAIIKSFRNYHIFGFTGTPIFAANAPAGGNPAFSTTEQVFGEKLHTYTIVDAINDGNVLPFRIDFINTIKTPDYIHDEKV
;
A
#
# COMPACT_ATOMS: atom_id res chain seq x y z
N PRO A 1 -23.60 3.70 -8.60
CA PRO A 1 -23.00 2.36 -8.56
C PRO A 1 -22.52 2.09 -7.15
N THR A 2 -23.01 1.00 -6.57
CA THR A 2 -22.72 0.62 -5.18
C THR A 2 -21.35 -0.07 -5.16
N ILE A 3 -20.50 0.26 -4.19
CA ILE A 3 -19.25 -0.43 -3.94
C ILE A 3 -19.55 -1.75 -3.24
N ASP A 4 -19.00 -2.85 -3.75
CA ASP A 4 -19.22 -4.18 -3.19
C ASP A 4 -18.26 -4.45 -2.02
N LYS A 5 -16.99 -4.03 -2.14
CA LYS A 5 -15.95 -4.23 -1.11
C LYS A 5 -14.86 -3.16 -1.13
N ASP A 6 -14.38 -2.83 0.06
CA ASP A 6 -13.18 -2.03 0.30
C ASP A 6 -12.06 -2.96 0.77
N ILE A 7 -10.94 -3.00 0.04
CA ILE A 7 -9.81 -3.89 0.32
C ILE A 7 -8.58 -3.05 0.67
N PHE A 8 -8.23 -3.00 1.95
CA PHE A 8 -7.01 -2.40 2.44
C PHE A 8 -5.84 -3.36 2.26
N VAL A 9 -4.87 -2.96 1.45
CA VAL A 9 -3.69 -3.74 1.12
C VAL A 9 -2.49 -3.12 1.84
N VAL A 10 -1.95 -3.85 2.80
CA VAL A 10 -0.80 -3.43 3.58
C VAL A 10 0.45 -4.21 3.20
N ASP A 11 1.63 -3.60 3.34
CA ASP A 11 2.89 -4.22 2.94
C ASP A 11 3.38 -5.27 3.95
N ARG A 12 3.22 -5.02 5.24
CA ARG A 12 3.80 -5.87 6.30
C ARG A 12 2.78 -6.76 6.98
N LYS A 13 3.26 -7.95 7.41
CA LYS A 13 2.49 -8.89 8.24
C LYS A 13 2.19 -8.32 9.64
N ASP A 14 3.04 -7.43 10.09
CA ASP A 14 2.97 -6.80 11.41
C ASP A 14 2.20 -5.47 11.30
N LEU A 15 0.91 -5.58 10.95
CA LEU A 15 -0.01 -4.52 11.33
C LEU A 15 0.05 -4.44 12.85
N ASP A 16 0.55 -3.32 13.35
CA ASP A 16 0.55 -3.03 14.77
C ASP A 16 -0.85 -3.31 15.33
N TYR A 17 -0.90 -3.91 16.51
CA TYR A 17 -2.14 -4.20 17.22
C TYR A 17 -3.07 -2.97 17.33
N GLN A 18 -2.51 -1.77 17.40
CA GLN A 18 -3.28 -0.52 17.41
C GLN A 18 -3.96 -0.27 16.07
N THR A 19 -3.26 -0.46 14.96
CA THR A 19 -3.82 -0.32 13.61
C THR A 19 -4.95 -1.34 13.38
N MET A 20 -4.77 -2.58 13.83
CA MET A 20 -5.83 -3.59 13.76
C MET A 20 -7.06 -3.20 14.56
N LYS A 21 -6.89 -2.63 15.76
CA LYS A 21 -8.00 -2.11 16.56
C LYS A 21 -8.76 -0.98 15.88
N GLU A 22 -8.04 -0.08 15.20
CA GLU A 22 -8.71 1.02 14.48
C GLU A 22 -9.55 0.47 13.31
N TYR A 23 -9.06 -0.51 12.55
CA TYR A 23 -9.86 -1.13 11.50
C TYR A 23 -11.08 -1.90 12.06
N ASP A 24 -10.93 -2.59 13.19
CA ASP A 24 -12.05 -3.27 13.85
C ASP A 24 -13.13 -2.32 14.40
N ARG A 25 -12.79 -1.03 14.62
CA ARG A 25 -13.78 0.00 14.96
C ARG A 25 -14.67 0.37 13.79
N PHE A 26 -14.15 0.32 12.55
CA PHE A 26 -14.94 0.59 11.36
C PHE A 26 -15.82 -0.59 10.97
N GLU A 27 -15.26 -1.80 11.01
CA GLU A 27 -16.01 -3.03 10.77
C GLU A 27 -15.44 -4.16 11.63
N LYS A 28 -16.27 -4.68 12.53
CA LYS A 28 -15.88 -5.76 13.44
C LYS A 28 -15.48 -7.02 12.67
N GLY A 29 -14.28 -7.48 12.90
CA GLY A 29 -13.72 -8.66 12.23
C GLY A 29 -12.96 -8.37 10.93
N ALA A 30 -12.92 -7.12 10.45
CA ALA A 30 -12.16 -6.74 9.25
C ALA A 30 -10.68 -7.09 9.37
N ALA A 31 -10.08 -6.83 10.54
CA ALA A 31 -8.66 -7.09 10.81
C ALA A 31 -8.37 -8.53 11.28
N ASN A 32 -9.34 -9.28 11.75
CA ASN A 32 -9.16 -10.66 12.26
C ASN A 32 -8.78 -11.67 11.17
N GLY A 33 -8.85 -11.29 9.91
CA GLY A 33 -8.61 -12.14 8.76
C GLY A 33 -7.15 -12.43 8.42
N ASN A 34 -6.19 -11.89 9.16
CA ASN A 34 -4.80 -11.93 8.72
C ASN A 34 -4.05 -13.26 8.96
N SER A 35 -4.66 -14.27 9.55
CA SER A 35 -3.97 -15.53 9.85
C SER A 35 -3.65 -16.38 8.61
N SER A 36 -4.49 -16.40 7.58
CA SER A 36 -4.26 -17.23 6.39
C SER A 36 -5.00 -16.74 5.13
N THR A 37 -4.50 -17.18 3.96
CA THR A 37 -5.17 -16.96 2.65
C THR A 37 -6.58 -17.56 2.60
N ARG A 38 -6.85 -18.63 3.37
CA ARG A 38 -8.19 -19.23 3.49
C ARG A 38 -9.19 -18.28 4.15
N VAL A 39 -8.77 -17.52 5.14
CA VAL A 39 -9.64 -16.52 5.78
C VAL A 39 -9.93 -15.39 4.81
N LEU A 40 -8.92 -14.87 4.11
CA LEU A 40 -9.11 -13.88 3.04
C LEU A 40 -10.13 -14.36 2.00
N GLN A 41 -10.00 -15.61 1.54
CA GLN A 41 -10.94 -16.18 0.58
C GLN A 41 -12.38 -16.18 1.11
N ARG A 42 -12.60 -16.61 2.36
CA ARG A 42 -13.94 -16.60 2.97
C ARG A 42 -14.53 -15.20 3.05
N GLN A 43 -13.74 -14.20 3.45
CA GLN A 43 -14.19 -12.81 3.50
C GLN A 43 -14.55 -12.27 2.11
N LEU A 44 -13.73 -12.57 1.08
CA LEU A 44 -14.04 -12.21 -0.30
C LEU A 44 -15.32 -12.88 -0.83
N GLU A 45 -15.63 -14.09 -0.34
CA GLU A 45 -16.81 -14.86 -0.70
C GLU A 45 -18.04 -14.57 0.23
N ASN A 46 -17.93 -13.67 1.19
CA ASN A 46 -18.93 -13.39 2.21
C ASN A 46 -19.34 -14.65 3.02
N LYS A 47 -18.35 -15.45 3.43
CA LYS A 47 -18.54 -16.68 4.20
C LYS A 47 -17.90 -16.58 5.57
N ASN A 48 -18.66 -16.89 6.63
CA ASN A 48 -18.11 -17.03 7.97
C ASN A 48 -17.32 -18.34 8.15
N GLN A 49 -16.76 -18.54 9.36
CA GLN A 49 -15.96 -19.75 9.65
C GLN A 49 -16.74 -21.06 9.58
N HIS A 50 -18.08 -21.02 9.68
CA HIS A 50 -19.00 -22.17 9.62
C HIS A 50 -19.62 -22.35 8.22
N GLY A 51 -19.23 -21.53 7.23
CA GLY A 51 -19.72 -21.59 5.84
C GLY A 51 -21.04 -20.86 5.61
N GLY A 52 -21.64 -20.23 6.64
CA GLY A 52 -22.81 -19.36 6.50
C GLY A 52 -22.43 -18.01 5.87
N TYR A 53 -23.47 -17.27 5.43
CA TYR A 53 -23.29 -15.93 4.88
C TYR A 53 -22.89 -14.94 5.98
N GLU A 54 -21.90 -14.10 5.69
CA GLU A 54 -21.51 -12.95 6.49
C GLU A 54 -20.98 -11.86 5.55
N ASP A 55 -21.55 -10.66 5.62
CA ASP A 55 -21.19 -9.57 4.71
C ASP A 55 -19.94 -8.84 5.22
N TYR A 56 -18.82 -9.08 4.57
CA TYR A 56 -17.56 -8.38 4.83
C TYR A 56 -17.40 -7.23 3.83
N LYS A 57 -17.76 -6.01 4.22
CA LYS A 57 -17.58 -4.81 3.36
C LYS A 57 -16.14 -4.35 3.32
N ILE A 58 -15.48 -4.30 4.47
CA ILE A 58 -14.10 -3.87 4.63
C ILE A 58 -13.22 -5.10 4.90
N ILE A 59 -12.17 -5.27 4.11
CA ILE A 59 -11.23 -6.38 4.24
C ILE A 59 -9.82 -5.81 4.34
N VAL A 60 -9.09 -6.17 5.39
CA VAL A 60 -7.67 -5.82 5.56
C VAL A 60 -6.82 -7.04 5.24
N THR A 61 -5.85 -6.90 4.34
CA THR A 61 -4.98 -8.00 3.93
C THR A 61 -3.59 -7.51 3.56
N THR A 62 -2.63 -8.43 3.48
CA THR A 62 -1.31 -8.10 2.95
C THR A 62 -1.27 -8.32 1.43
N ILE A 63 -0.37 -7.57 0.75
CA ILE A 63 -0.18 -7.72 -0.69
C ILE A 63 0.19 -9.16 -1.08
N GLN A 64 1.00 -9.84 -0.23
CA GLN A 64 1.42 -11.22 -0.47
C GLN A 64 0.24 -12.21 -0.43
N LYS A 65 -0.70 -12.04 0.53
CA LYS A 65 -1.88 -12.91 0.63
C LYS A 65 -2.83 -12.70 -0.53
N LEU A 66 -3.02 -11.45 -0.93
CA LEU A 66 -3.87 -11.12 -2.07
C LEU A 66 -3.28 -11.67 -3.37
N ASP A 67 -1.97 -11.56 -3.59
CA ASP A 67 -1.27 -12.15 -4.73
C ASP A 67 -1.38 -13.69 -4.76
N VAL A 68 -1.19 -14.35 -3.62
CA VAL A 68 -1.37 -15.82 -3.52
C VAL A 68 -2.81 -16.22 -3.82
N PHE A 69 -3.80 -15.47 -3.32
CA PHE A 69 -5.21 -15.71 -3.62
C PHE A 69 -5.47 -15.61 -5.13
N ILE A 70 -5.01 -14.55 -5.77
CA ILE A 70 -5.19 -14.29 -7.21
C ILE A 70 -4.57 -15.41 -8.04
N LYS A 71 -3.35 -15.82 -7.73
CA LYS A 71 -2.65 -16.90 -8.44
C LYS A 71 -3.40 -18.23 -8.38
N LYS A 72 -4.05 -18.51 -7.24
CA LYS A 72 -4.83 -19.75 -7.03
C LYS A 72 -6.23 -19.70 -7.61
N ASN A 73 -6.83 -18.51 -7.72
CA ASN A 73 -8.25 -18.34 -8.04
C ASN A 73 -8.46 -17.44 -9.26
N LYS A 74 -7.86 -17.76 -10.40
CA LYS A 74 -7.82 -16.91 -11.62
C LYS A 74 -9.19 -16.53 -12.22
N LYS A 75 -10.26 -17.23 -11.87
CA LYS A 75 -11.63 -17.03 -12.40
C LYS A 75 -12.64 -16.73 -11.28
N HIS A 76 -12.21 -16.08 -10.20
CA HIS A 76 -13.08 -15.80 -9.07
C HIS A 76 -14.02 -14.62 -9.37
N ASP A 77 -15.27 -14.69 -8.90
CA ASP A 77 -16.31 -13.68 -9.17
C ASP A 77 -15.98 -12.29 -8.61
N ILE A 78 -15.14 -12.21 -7.56
CA ILE A 78 -14.69 -10.95 -6.98
C ILE A 78 -14.07 -10.00 -8.01
N TYR A 79 -13.45 -10.52 -9.06
CA TYR A 79 -12.78 -9.69 -10.06
C TYR A 79 -13.75 -8.90 -10.96
N ASN A 80 -15.01 -9.29 -10.97
CA ASN A 80 -16.07 -8.59 -11.70
C ASN A 80 -16.88 -7.63 -10.81
N LYS A 81 -16.68 -7.68 -9.50
CA LYS A 81 -17.34 -6.80 -8.54
C LYS A 81 -16.70 -5.41 -8.53
N HIS A 82 -17.47 -4.42 -8.08
CA HIS A 82 -16.98 -3.05 -7.91
C HIS A 82 -16.26 -2.94 -6.58
N VAL A 83 -14.93 -2.81 -6.62
CA VAL A 83 -14.08 -2.79 -5.44
C VAL A 83 -13.27 -1.51 -5.33
N VAL A 84 -12.95 -1.11 -4.11
CA VAL A 84 -11.96 -0.07 -3.82
C VAL A 84 -10.72 -0.76 -3.27
N LEU A 85 -9.57 -0.50 -3.88
CA LEU A 85 -8.27 -1.00 -3.47
C LEU A 85 -7.51 0.16 -2.82
N ILE A 86 -7.16 0.03 -1.56
CA ILE A 86 -6.44 1.05 -0.80
C ILE A 86 -5.09 0.47 -0.39
N PHE A 87 -4.00 1.03 -0.93
CA PHE A 87 -2.64 0.61 -0.63
C PHE A 87 -2.01 1.53 0.41
N ASP A 88 -1.65 0.97 1.55
CA ASP A 88 -0.84 1.65 2.54
C ASP A 88 0.65 1.46 2.25
N GLU A 89 1.47 2.46 2.60
CA GLU A 89 2.91 2.52 2.26
C GLU A 89 3.17 2.16 0.79
N CYS A 90 2.35 2.71 -0.09
CA CYS A 90 2.24 2.28 -1.49
C CYS A 90 3.56 2.37 -2.27
N HIS A 91 4.49 3.27 -1.87
CA HIS A 91 5.82 3.39 -2.48
C HIS A 91 6.64 2.09 -2.44
N ARG A 92 6.36 1.18 -1.49
CA ARG A 92 7.07 -0.10 -1.36
C ARG A 92 6.58 -1.16 -2.34
N SER A 93 5.31 -1.08 -2.73
CA SER A 93 4.64 -2.13 -3.49
C SER A 93 4.34 -1.74 -4.94
N GLN A 94 4.31 -0.46 -5.27
CA GLN A 94 3.78 0.08 -6.52
C GLN A 94 4.48 -0.43 -7.79
N PHE A 95 5.76 -0.81 -7.72
CA PHE A 95 6.52 -1.30 -8.88
C PHE A 95 6.64 -2.83 -8.94
N GLY A 96 6.12 -3.54 -7.93
CA GLY A 96 6.27 -4.98 -7.82
C GLY A 96 5.35 -5.77 -8.75
N ASP A 97 5.74 -7.01 -9.07
CA ASP A 97 4.93 -7.93 -9.86
C ASP A 97 3.61 -8.27 -9.18
N MET A 98 3.57 -8.30 -7.85
CA MET A 98 2.36 -8.54 -7.08
C MET A 98 1.34 -7.42 -7.27
N HIS A 99 1.75 -6.15 -7.21
CA HIS A 99 0.86 -5.01 -7.48
C HIS A 99 0.28 -5.10 -8.88
N ARG A 100 1.12 -5.33 -9.89
CA ARG A 100 0.68 -5.49 -11.29
C ARG A 100 -0.30 -6.65 -11.47
N ALA A 101 -0.07 -7.78 -10.80
CA ALA A 101 -0.96 -8.94 -10.85
C ALA A 101 -2.33 -8.62 -10.24
N ILE A 102 -2.36 -7.88 -9.12
CA ILE A 102 -3.59 -7.43 -8.46
C ILE A 102 -4.40 -6.55 -9.42
N ILE A 103 -3.79 -5.46 -9.90
CA ILE A 103 -4.47 -4.49 -10.79
C ILE A 103 -5.00 -5.15 -12.06
N LYS A 104 -4.25 -6.07 -12.67
CA LYS A 104 -4.69 -6.79 -13.88
C LYS A 104 -5.85 -7.76 -13.64
N SER A 105 -6.07 -8.18 -12.40
CA SER A 105 -7.10 -9.18 -12.08
C SER A 105 -8.47 -8.56 -11.90
N PHE A 106 -8.56 -7.37 -11.30
CA PHE A 106 -9.82 -6.67 -11.09
C PHE A 106 -10.23 -5.88 -12.33
N ARG A 107 -11.52 -5.92 -12.68
CA ARG A 107 -12.06 -5.25 -13.88
C ARG A 107 -12.77 -3.94 -13.59
N ASN A 108 -13.39 -3.84 -12.43
CA ASN A 108 -14.15 -2.68 -11.99
C ASN A 108 -13.67 -2.25 -10.60
N TYR A 109 -12.70 -1.35 -10.56
CA TYR A 109 -12.06 -0.93 -9.32
C TYR A 109 -11.69 0.55 -9.31
N HIS A 110 -11.63 1.11 -8.11
CA HIS A 110 -10.91 2.33 -7.80
C HIS A 110 -9.65 1.98 -7.02
N ILE A 111 -8.60 2.77 -7.18
CA ILE A 111 -7.34 2.57 -6.48
C ILE A 111 -6.91 3.84 -5.79
N PHE A 112 -6.49 3.71 -4.54
CA PHE A 112 -5.90 4.79 -3.73
C PHE A 112 -4.57 4.33 -3.15
N GLY A 113 -3.57 5.22 -3.12
CA GLY A 113 -2.28 4.99 -2.48
C GLY A 113 -2.02 6.01 -1.39
N PHE A 114 -1.64 5.53 -0.21
CA PHE A 114 -1.17 6.36 0.90
C PHE A 114 0.33 6.13 1.08
N THR A 115 1.10 7.20 1.24
CA THR A 115 2.54 7.10 1.47
C THR A 115 3.10 8.38 2.07
N GLY A 116 4.03 8.24 3.01
CA GLY A 116 4.84 9.35 3.52
C GLY A 116 6.01 9.71 2.59
N THR A 117 6.36 8.83 1.63
CA THR A 117 7.53 8.99 0.74
C THR A 117 7.15 8.71 -0.72
N PRO A 118 6.39 9.61 -1.38
CA PRO A 118 6.02 9.43 -2.78
C PRO A 118 7.24 9.45 -3.69
N ILE A 119 7.19 8.68 -4.76
CA ILE A 119 8.24 8.62 -5.77
C ILE A 119 7.89 9.57 -6.91
N PHE A 120 8.75 10.57 -7.10
CA PHE A 120 8.66 11.56 -8.17
C PHE A 120 9.63 11.19 -9.32
N ALA A 121 9.51 11.87 -10.46
CA ALA A 121 10.39 11.63 -11.60
C ALA A 121 11.88 11.85 -11.26
N ALA A 122 12.18 12.79 -10.35
CA ALA A 122 13.56 13.10 -9.94
C ALA A 122 14.23 11.99 -9.10
N ASN A 123 13.46 11.15 -8.43
CA ASN A 123 13.97 10.07 -7.57
C ASN A 123 13.45 8.68 -7.99
N ALA A 124 12.95 8.57 -9.22
CA ALA A 124 12.50 7.30 -9.77
C ALA A 124 13.70 6.35 -9.98
N PRO A 125 13.54 5.04 -9.70
CA PRO A 125 14.59 4.06 -9.89
C PRO A 125 15.02 3.97 -11.35
N ALA A 126 16.32 3.96 -11.61
CA ALA A 126 16.86 3.73 -12.93
C ALA A 126 16.59 2.29 -13.40
N GLY A 127 16.13 2.10 -14.65
CA GLY A 127 15.98 0.77 -15.26
C GLY A 127 14.64 0.08 -15.07
N GLY A 128 13.64 0.74 -14.50
CA GLY A 128 12.26 0.24 -14.41
C GLY A 128 11.43 0.47 -15.69
N ASN A 129 10.18 0.00 -15.70
CA ASN A 129 9.24 0.33 -16.77
C ASN A 129 8.86 1.83 -16.67
N PRO A 130 9.13 2.66 -17.69
CA PRO A 130 8.87 4.10 -17.66
C PRO A 130 7.41 4.47 -17.36
N ALA A 131 6.46 3.59 -17.70
CA ALA A 131 5.03 3.81 -17.46
C ALA A 131 4.60 3.62 -15.98
N PHE A 132 5.50 3.11 -15.12
CA PHE A 132 5.22 2.82 -13.71
C PHE A 132 6.38 3.27 -12.81
N SER A 133 7.05 4.35 -13.15
CA SER A 133 8.24 4.81 -12.44
C SER A 133 7.94 5.80 -11.31
N THR A 134 6.76 6.40 -11.28
CA THR A 134 6.34 7.35 -10.23
C THR A 134 5.05 6.93 -9.53
N THR A 135 4.82 7.48 -8.34
CA THR A 135 3.58 7.22 -7.58
C THR A 135 2.35 7.72 -8.34
N GLU A 136 2.44 8.88 -8.99
CA GLU A 136 1.36 9.45 -9.80
C GLU A 136 1.00 8.58 -11.01
N GLN A 137 1.99 8.00 -11.68
CA GLN A 137 1.73 7.08 -12.81
C GLN A 137 1.00 5.80 -12.39
N VAL A 138 1.17 5.37 -11.14
CA VAL A 138 0.56 4.13 -10.62
C VAL A 138 -0.81 4.38 -10.00
N PHE A 139 -0.98 5.47 -9.26
CA PHE A 139 -2.19 5.75 -8.47
C PHE A 139 -3.02 6.90 -9.01
N GLY A 140 -2.52 7.65 -10.02
CA GLY A 140 -3.18 8.82 -10.57
C GLY A 140 -2.83 10.10 -9.82
N GLU A 141 -3.65 11.14 -10.00
CA GLU A 141 -3.44 12.46 -9.46
C GLU A 141 -3.33 12.47 -7.92
N LYS A 142 -2.44 13.31 -7.41
CA LYS A 142 -2.27 13.54 -6.00
C LYS A 142 -3.47 14.29 -5.41
N LEU A 143 -4.25 13.64 -4.56
CA LEU A 143 -5.48 14.18 -4.00
C LEU A 143 -5.24 15.04 -2.76
N HIS A 144 -4.27 14.67 -1.91
CA HIS A 144 -4.00 15.34 -0.64
C HIS A 144 -2.53 15.26 -0.27
N THR A 145 -2.06 16.25 0.47
CA THR A 145 -0.71 16.28 1.05
C THR A 145 -0.78 16.88 2.45
N TYR A 146 -0.16 16.22 3.42
CA TYR A 146 0.06 16.72 4.76
C TYR A 146 1.55 16.55 5.08
N THR A 147 2.28 17.66 5.06
CA THR A 147 3.74 17.64 5.22
C THR A 147 4.14 17.80 6.68
N ILE A 148 5.42 17.56 6.98
CA ILE A 148 5.96 17.83 8.32
C ILE A 148 5.84 19.31 8.73
N VAL A 149 5.87 20.21 7.74
CA VAL A 149 5.66 21.65 7.97
C VAL A 149 4.23 21.91 8.41
N ASP A 150 3.26 21.29 7.74
CA ASP A 150 1.85 21.38 8.12
C ASP A 150 1.65 20.83 9.54
N ALA A 151 2.26 19.67 9.85
CA ALA A 151 2.16 19.03 11.16
C ALA A 151 2.80 19.89 12.29
N ILE A 152 3.88 20.61 12.01
CA ILE A 152 4.49 21.57 12.95
C ILE A 152 3.58 22.77 13.17
N ASN A 153 3.02 23.33 12.09
CA ASN A 153 2.11 24.47 12.16
C ASN A 153 0.82 24.15 12.94
N ASP A 154 0.32 22.92 12.78
CA ASP A 154 -0.85 22.41 13.50
C ASP A 154 -0.55 21.99 14.95
N GLY A 155 0.71 22.05 15.38
CA GLY A 155 1.15 21.64 16.72
C GLY A 155 1.15 20.13 16.97
N ASN A 156 1.01 19.31 15.92
CA ASN A 156 1.04 17.83 15.98
C ASN A 156 2.47 17.28 16.09
N VAL A 157 3.46 18.05 15.64
CA VAL A 157 4.89 17.71 15.69
C VAL A 157 5.67 18.91 16.25
N LEU A 158 6.65 18.64 17.11
CA LEU A 158 7.53 19.67 17.62
C LEU A 158 8.47 20.18 16.52
N PRO A 159 8.76 21.49 16.46
CA PRO A 159 9.75 22.03 15.54
C PRO A 159 11.14 21.43 15.84
N PHE A 160 11.94 21.23 14.80
CA PHE A 160 13.30 20.72 14.92
C PHE A 160 14.27 21.59 14.10
N ARG A 161 15.54 21.52 14.48
CA ARG A 161 16.64 22.15 13.77
C ARG A 161 17.56 21.06 13.23
N ILE A 162 18.04 21.24 12.00
CA ILE A 162 19.03 20.37 11.39
C ILE A 162 20.37 21.10 11.42
N ASP A 163 21.35 20.52 12.10
CA ASP A 163 22.73 21.00 12.11
C ASP A 163 23.61 20.02 11.30
N PHE A 164 24.25 20.52 10.25
CA PHE A 164 25.17 19.74 9.44
C PHE A 164 26.59 19.85 10.01
N ILE A 165 27.17 18.70 10.37
CA ILE A 165 28.55 18.64 10.87
C ILE A 165 29.40 17.94 9.81
N ASN A 166 30.34 18.68 9.18
CA ASN A 166 31.34 18.11 8.27
C ASN A 166 32.43 17.43 9.11
N THR A 167 32.39 16.10 9.19
CA THR A 167 33.37 15.29 9.92
C THR A 167 34.54 14.80 9.02
N ILE A 168 34.37 14.86 7.71
CA ILE A 168 35.38 14.41 6.73
C ILE A 168 35.88 15.63 5.95
N LYS A 169 37.15 15.95 6.10
CA LYS A 169 37.85 16.86 5.19
C LYS A 169 38.29 16.06 3.97
N THR A 170 37.60 16.22 2.85
CA THR A 170 38.12 15.73 1.56
C THR A 170 39.30 16.62 1.15
N PRO A 171 40.47 16.06 0.73
CA PRO A 171 41.55 16.84 0.15
C PRO A 171 41.06 17.56 -1.10
N ASP A 172 41.47 18.80 -1.29
CA ASP A 172 41.12 19.65 -2.43
C ASP A 172 41.62 19.12 -3.79
N TYR A 173 42.48 18.08 -3.79
CA TYR A 173 43.03 17.46 -4.99
C TYR A 173 43.05 15.95 -4.86
N ILE A 174 42.31 15.28 -5.72
CA ILE A 174 42.54 13.88 -6.07
C ILE A 174 43.44 13.91 -7.29
N HIS A 175 44.75 13.66 -7.12
CA HIS A 175 45.62 13.32 -8.24
C HIS A 175 45.25 11.92 -8.71
N ASP A 176 44.63 11.80 -9.88
CA ASP A 176 44.54 10.55 -10.62
C ASP A 176 45.98 10.19 -11.10
N GLU A 177 46.73 9.48 -10.28
CA GLU A 177 47.85 8.72 -10.77
C GLU A 177 47.30 7.44 -11.44
N LYS A 178 47.30 7.46 -12.76
CA LYS A 178 47.09 6.26 -13.57
C LYS A 178 48.17 5.24 -13.24
N VAL A 179 47.78 4.09 -12.70
CA VAL A 179 48.54 2.84 -12.72
C VAL A 179 47.99 1.98 -13.85
#